data_963a7baf77668f75b9f7712bc64d501c
#
_entry.id   963a7baf77668f75b9f7712bc64d501c
#
_cell.length_a   1.000
_cell.length_b   1.000
_cell.length_c   1.000
_cell.angle_alpha   90.00
_cell.angle_beta   90.00
_cell.angle_gamma   90.00
#
_symmetry.space_group_name_H-M   'P 1'
#
loop_
_entity.id
_entity.type
_entity.pdbx_description
1 polymer ?
#
loop_
_entity_poly.entity_id
_entity_poly.type
_entity_poly.pdbx_seq_one_letter_code
_entity_poly.pdbx_strand_id
1 'polypeptide(L)'
;MSEASSKNLSETLFQNHKQAKETSSLTQYMPSSLELLDTRREQSSQAWYRNLRRLQWIWQGVDPVEQEEILARIASSKHSRTHDEWLDTVMGYRSGNWSYEWTRVGMLHQKQAAERQGEEAADQMFTAALYYSIAGYPHLRNDNLALQAQVLANNAYQEAAKLTGFVVKRLEFSYQNKKIAGYLHLRNTDSPKPVVLVSAGLDSLQTDMWRLFRDYLAKRDIAMLTIDMPSLGASSHWPLTEDSSCLHQAVLNQLADLPWVDHFRIGLIGFRFGGNAMARLAFLESDKVKACVSLGAPIHDIFTSPNKLAAMPKMYLDVLASRLGKNVVDVRSLSGQLMAWSLKVQGFMSGRRTKTPILALGLEGDPVSPYSDNQLVALFSQGGQAKKVKSKTISQGYEQSLDLAINWLEDELCK
;
A
#
# COMPACT_ATOMS: atom_id res chain seq x y z
N MET A 1 7.23 -32.27 54.03
CA MET A 1 6.05 -32.61 53.18
C MET A 1 5.52 -31.29 52.65
N SER A 2 5.79 -30.99 51.40
CA SER A 2 5.34 -29.77 50.70
C SER A 2 4.03 -30.08 50.01
N GLU A 3 2.96 -29.40 50.38
CA GLU A 3 1.69 -29.46 49.69
C GLU A 3 1.81 -28.84 48.28
N ALA A 4 1.77 -29.69 47.27
CA ALA A 4 1.62 -29.25 45.91
C ALA A 4 0.17 -28.76 45.71
N SER A 5 -0.03 -27.43 45.69
CA SER A 5 -1.27 -26.79 45.31
C SER A 5 -1.62 -27.22 43.88
N SER A 6 -2.59 -28.11 43.75
CA SER A 6 -3.17 -28.47 42.45
C SER A 6 -3.91 -27.23 41.91
N LYS A 7 -3.29 -26.54 40.94
CA LYS A 7 -3.96 -25.50 40.20
C LYS A 7 -5.20 -26.10 39.52
N ASN A 8 -6.36 -25.61 39.87
CA ASN A 8 -7.63 -26.03 39.35
C ASN A 8 -7.68 -25.76 37.84
N LEU A 9 -7.78 -26.82 37.03
CA LEU A 9 -7.80 -26.72 35.56
C LEU A 9 -8.92 -25.80 35.02
N SER A 10 -10.05 -25.72 35.75
CA SER A 10 -11.14 -24.84 35.39
C SER A 10 -10.78 -23.36 35.55
N GLU A 11 -9.97 -22.97 36.50
CA GLU A 11 -9.49 -21.59 36.64
C GLU A 11 -8.54 -21.19 35.52
N THR A 12 -7.77 -22.14 34.98
CA THR A 12 -6.88 -21.92 33.83
C THR A 12 -7.64 -21.86 32.51
N LEU A 13 -8.72 -22.66 32.37
CA LEU A 13 -9.57 -22.70 31.17
C LEU A 13 -10.54 -21.51 31.10
N PHE A 14 -10.91 -20.94 32.24
CA PHE A 14 -11.80 -19.77 32.34
C PHE A 14 -11.08 -18.48 32.72
N GLN A 15 -9.75 -18.45 32.66
CA GLN A 15 -9.04 -17.16 32.68
C GLN A 15 -9.58 -16.34 31.52
N ASN A 16 -10.23 -15.23 31.85
CA ASN A 16 -10.62 -14.22 30.87
C ASN A 16 -9.40 -13.90 30.02
N HIS A 17 -9.29 -14.51 28.84
CA HIS A 17 -8.33 -14.06 27.85
C HIS A 17 -8.61 -12.57 27.66
N LYS A 18 -7.67 -11.72 28.04
CA LYS A 18 -7.75 -10.29 27.74
C LYS A 18 -8.16 -10.19 26.28
N GLN A 19 -9.34 -9.65 26.02
CA GLN A 19 -9.80 -9.44 24.65
C GLN A 19 -8.66 -8.76 23.90
N ALA A 20 -8.30 -9.33 22.74
CA ALA A 20 -7.30 -8.70 21.88
C ALA A 20 -7.72 -7.25 21.65
N LYS A 21 -6.81 -6.31 21.91
CA LYS A 21 -7.06 -4.91 21.61
C LYS A 21 -7.37 -4.78 20.13
N GLU A 22 -8.13 -3.76 19.77
CA GLU A 22 -8.23 -3.35 18.38
C GLU A 22 -6.82 -3.05 17.87
N THR A 23 -6.50 -3.60 16.68
CA THR A 23 -5.11 -3.75 16.25
C THR A 23 -4.52 -2.47 15.68
N SER A 24 -5.35 -1.58 15.11
CA SER A 24 -4.88 -0.29 14.58
C SER A 24 -4.39 0.69 15.66
N SER A 25 -4.59 0.39 16.95
CA SER A 25 -4.12 1.22 18.06
C SER A 25 -3.02 0.57 18.90
N LEU A 26 -2.29 -0.41 18.34
CA LEU A 26 -1.17 -1.07 19.03
C LEU A 26 0.03 -0.14 19.25
N THR A 27 0.19 0.88 18.42
CA THR A 27 1.28 1.84 18.54
C THR A 27 0.96 2.86 19.62
N GLN A 28 1.79 2.93 20.63
CA GLN A 28 1.66 3.94 21.68
C GLN A 28 2.16 5.29 21.16
N TYR A 29 1.39 6.32 21.40
CA TYR A 29 1.71 7.68 21.04
C TYR A 29 2.34 8.42 22.22
N MET A 30 3.52 8.99 22.03
CA MET A 30 4.12 9.91 22.99
C MET A 30 3.88 11.34 22.50
N PRO A 31 3.09 12.17 23.22
CA PRO A 31 2.88 13.55 22.82
C PRO A 31 4.22 14.30 22.81
N SER A 32 4.49 14.96 21.70
CA SER A 32 5.62 15.89 21.63
C SER A 32 5.25 17.21 22.28
N SER A 33 6.24 17.95 22.76
CA SER A 33 6.02 19.30 23.31
C SER A 33 5.38 20.29 22.31
N LEU A 34 5.40 19.96 21.02
CA LEU A 34 4.74 20.73 19.96
C LEU A 34 3.23 20.48 19.89
N GLU A 35 2.75 19.31 20.32
CA GLU A 35 1.32 18.96 20.30
C GLU A 35 0.53 19.61 21.43
N LEU A 36 1.19 19.84 22.57
CA LEU A 36 0.59 20.55 23.70
C LEU A 36 0.22 22.02 23.38
N LEU A 37 0.75 22.58 22.28
CA LEU A 37 0.51 23.94 21.86
C LEU A 37 -0.58 24.11 20.79
N ASP A 38 -1.07 23.03 20.18
CA ASP A 38 -2.01 23.11 19.06
C ASP A 38 -3.38 22.48 19.36
N THR A 39 -4.06 23.03 20.36
CA THR A 39 -5.46 22.68 20.72
C THR A 39 -6.48 23.03 19.62
N ARG A 40 -6.08 23.74 18.55
CA ARG A 40 -6.97 24.13 17.44
C ARG A 40 -7.19 23.01 16.40
N ARG A 41 -6.46 21.91 16.48
CA ARG A 41 -6.65 20.73 15.61
C ARG A 41 -7.84 19.86 16.00
N GLU A 42 -8.36 19.99 17.20
CA GLU A 42 -9.52 19.23 17.68
C GLU A 42 -10.80 19.46 16.87
N GLN A 43 -10.89 20.55 16.10
CA GLN A 43 -12.09 20.90 15.34
C GLN A 43 -12.19 20.26 13.94
N SER A 44 -11.14 19.61 13.44
CA SER A 44 -11.20 18.83 12.20
C SER A 44 -11.13 17.32 12.45
N SER A 45 -11.42 16.87 13.66
CA SER A 45 -11.41 15.48 14.01
C SER A 45 -12.44 14.74 13.17
N GLN A 46 -11.96 14.13 12.13
CA GLN A 46 -12.66 13.00 11.58
C GLN A 46 -12.77 12.02 12.75
N ALA A 47 -13.99 11.64 13.09
CA ALA A 47 -14.26 10.65 14.14
C ALA A 47 -13.74 9.25 13.77
N TRP A 48 -12.69 9.17 12.96
CA TRP A 48 -12.12 7.96 12.42
C TRP A 48 -10.60 7.97 12.62
N TYR A 49 -10.08 6.88 13.16
CA TYR A 49 -8.64 6.65 13.22
C TYR A 49 -8.07 6.39 11.83
N ARG A 50 -8.75 5.56 11.03
CA ARG A 50 -8.34 5.25 9.67
C ARG A 50 -8.68 6.38 8.71
N ASN A 51 -7.72 6.72 7.86
CA ASN A 51 -7.98 7.64 6.77
C ASN A 51 -8.85 6.97 5.70
N LEU A 52 -10.13 7.34 5.66
CA LEU A 52 -11.11 6.73 4.77
C LEU A 52 -10.84 7.13 3.31
N ARG A 53 -10.45 6.19 2.50
CA ARG A 53 -10.15 6.37 1.07
C ARG A 53 -11.34 6.01 0.19
N ARG A 54 -12.55 6.47 0.57
CA ARG A 54 -13.82 6.10 -0.07
C ARG A 54 -13.75 6.06 -1.60
N LEU A 55 -13.35 7.14 -2.23
CA LEU A 55 -13.32 7.25 -3.69
C LEU A 55 -12.24 6.36 -4.33
N GLN A 56 -11.12 6.16 -3.65
CA GLN A 56 -10.08 5.24 -4.12
C GLN A 56 -10.56 3.78 -4.07
N TRP A 57 -11.21 3.37 -2.97
CA TRP A 57 -11.76 2.01 -2.85
C TRP A 57 -12.88 1.75 -3.87
N ILE A 58 -13.78 2.72 -4.10
CA ILE A 58 -14.79 2.64 -5.17
C ILE A 58 -14.11 2.50 -6.54
N TRP A 59 -13.07 3.29 -6.82
CA TRP A 59 -12.31 3.14 -8.05
C TRP A 59 -11.67 1.76 -8.15
N GLN A 60 -11.18 1.17 -7.06
CA GLN A 60 -10.61 -0.18 -7.04
C GLN A 60 -11.65 -1.29 -7.23
N GLY A 61 -12.94 -1.02 -7.02
CA GLY A 61 -14.03 -1.96 -7.25
C GLY A 61 -14.97 -2.20 -6.06
N VAL A 62 -14.81 -1.43 -4.97
CA VAL A 62 -15.76 -1.48 -3.85
C VAL A 62 -17.09 -0.87 -4.27
N ASP A 63 -18.19 -1.54 -3.96
CA ASP A 63 -19.53 -0.96 -4.16
C ASP A 63 -19.74 0.20 -3.17
N PRO A 64 -20.18 1.39 -3.67
CA PRO A 64 -20.34 2.57 -2.81
C PRO A 64 -21.42 2.41 -1.74
N VAL A 65 -22.47 1.63 -2.00
CA VAL A 65 -23.55 1.40 -1.03
C VAL A 65 -23.07 0.46 0.07
N GLU A 66 -22.45 -0.65 -0.28
CA GLU A 66 -21.86 -1.59 0.69
C GLU A 66 -20.81 -0.91 1.56
N GLN A 67 -19.97 -0.05 0.97
CA GLN A 67 -18.97 0.73 1.71
C GLN A 67 -19.63 1.59 2.79
N GLU A 68 -20.65 2.39 2.44
CA GLU A 68 -21.30 3.27 3.41
C GLU A 68 -22.11 2.47 4.46
N GLU A 69 -22.69 1.34 4.10
CA GLU A 69 -23.32 0.43 5.05
C GLU A 69 -22.31 -0.17 6.05
N ILE A 70 -21.13 -0.58 5.58
CA ILE A 70 -20.05 -1.06 6.45
C ILE A 70 -19.65 0.05 7.42
N LEU A 71 -19.38 1.25 6.91
CA LEU A 71 -18.97 2.38 7.73
C LEU A 71 -20.05 2.78 8.73
N ALA A 72 -21.35 2.74 8.34
CA ALA A 72 -22.46 3.01 9.24
C ALA A 72 -22.57 1.98 10.37
N ARG A 73 -22.36 0.68 10.08
CA ARG A 73 -22.35 -0.37 11.14
C ARG A 73 -21.19 -0.19 12.12
N ILE A 74 -20.01 0.19 11.64
CA ILE A 74 -18.86 0.50 12.49
C ILE A 74 -19.18 1.72 13.38
N ALA A 75 -19.67 2.81 12.79
CA ALA A 75 -19.95 4.04 13.49
C ALA A 75 -21.04 3.89 14.56
N SER A 76 -22.09 3.11 14.28
CA SER A 76 -23.23 2.89 15.19
C SER A 76 -22.95 1.87 16.30
N SER A 77 -21.79 1.21 16.29
CA SER A 77 -21.44 0.20 17.29
C SER A 77 -21.41 0.80 18.70
N LYS A 78 -22.05 0.08 19.64
CA LYS A 78 -22.05 0.40 21.07
C LYS A 78 -21.01 -0.39 21.86
N HIS A 79 -20.21 -1.22 21.20
CA HIS A 79 -19.15 -1.98 21.86
C HIS A 79 -17.98 -1.08 22.27
N SER A 80 -17.25 -1.51 23.29
CA SER A 80 -16.08 -0.79 23.80
C SER A 80 -15.04 -0.56 22.71
N ARG A 81 -14.45 0.62 22.72
CA ARG A 81 -13.38 1.05 21.83
C ARG A 81 -12.06 1.17 22.59
N THR A 82 -10.95 1.06 21.89
CA THR A 82 -9.64 1.39 22.48
C THR A 82 -9.47 2.90 22.69
N HIS A 83 -10.14 3.69 21.85
CA HIS A 83 -10.20 5.15 21.93
C HIS A 83 -11.64 5.59 21.64
N ASP A 84 -12.30 6.16 22.61
CA ASP A 84 -13.73 6.51 22.50
C ASP A 84 -14.00 7.60 21.46
N GLU A 85 -12.98 8.43 21.16
CA GLU A 85 -13.05 9.46 20.13
C GLU A 85 -13.02 8.92 18.69
N TRP A 86 -12.63 7.66 18.49
CA TRP A 86 -12.53 7.05 17.15
C TRP A 86 -13.51 5.91 16.94
N LEU A 87 -14.38 6.08 15.97
CA LEU A 87 -15.50 5.17 15.69
C LEU A 87 -15.04 3.76 15.28
N ASP A 88 -13.90 3.63 14.60
CA ASP A 88 -13.40 2.39 14.02
C ASP A 88 -12.39 1.64 14.90
N THR A 89 -12.36 1.94 16.21
CA THR A 89 -11.47 1.28 17.17
C THR A 89 -12.20 0.30 18.10
N VAL A 90 -13.28 -0.32 17.63
CA VAL A 90 -14.05 -1.33 18.36
C VAL A 90 -13.19 -2.54 18.65
N MET A 91 -13.11 -2.95 19.94
CA MET A 91 -12.27 -4.05 20.40
C MET A 91 -12.83 -5.43 20.05
N GLY A 92 -11.95 -6.33 19.63
CA GLY A 92 -12.22 -7.72 19.35
C GLY A 92 -12.92 -7.96 18.01
N TYR A 93 -12.83 -9.19 17.49
CA TYR A 93 -13.44 -9.59 16.22
C TYR A 93 -14.94 -9.83 16.41
N ARG A 94 -15.73 -8.78 16.24
CA ARG A 94 -17.20 -8.77 16.46
C ARG A 94 -17.87 -7.68 15.64
N SER A 95 -19.20 -7.65 15.64
CA SER A 95 -19.99 -6.61 14.99
C SER A 95 -19.53 -5.20 15.40
N GLY A 96 -19.34 -4.34 14.39
CA GLY A 96 -18.82 -2.98 14.54
C GLY A 96 -17.30 -2.88 14.56
N ASN A 97 -16.55 -3.98 14.66
CA ASN A 97 -15.10 -3.95 14.47
C ASN A 97 -14.76 -3.80 12.98
N TRP A 98 -13.74 -3.00 12.66
CA TRP A 98 -13.34 -2.72 11.29
C TRP A 98 -13.07 -4.00 10.48
N SER A 99 -12.19 -4.86 10.96
CA SER A 99 -11.82 -6.09 10.26
C SER A 99 -13.00 -7.04 10.10
N TYR A 100 -13.86 -7.15 11.12
CA TYR A 100 -15.06 -7.97 11.08
C TYR A 100 -16.04 -7.52 9.99
N GLU A 101 -16.38 -6.22 9.95
CA GLU A 101 -17.40 -5.70 9.03
C GLU A 101 -16.98 -5.82 7.56
N TRP A 102 -15.73 -5.49 7.26
CA TRP A 102 -15.19 -5.62 5.91
C TRP A 102 -15.03 -7.10 5.50
N THR A 103 -14.53 -7.95 6.41
CA THR A 103 -14.39 -9.40 6.13
C THR A 103 -15.74 -10.05 5.87
N ARG A 104 -16.78 -9.67 6.60
CA ARG A 104 -18.13 -10.21 6.44
C ARG A 104 -18.68 -9.98 5.02
N VAL A 105 -18.48 -8.79 4.47
CA VAL A 105 -18.93 -8.48 3.10
C VAL A 105 -18.03 -9.16 2.07
N GLY A 106 -16.72 -9.24 2.31
CA GLY A 106 -15.82 -10.05 1.48
C GLY A 106 -16.25 -11.51 1.39
N MET A 107 -16.72 -12.11 2.50
CA MET A 107 -17.27 -13.48 2.49
C MET A 107 -18.55 -13.61 1.66
N LEU A 108 -19.41 -12.58 1.60
CA LEU A 108 -20.59 -12.58 0.74
C LEU A 108 -20.19 -12.60 -0.74
N HIS A 109 -19.24 -11.80 -1.15
CA HIS A 109 -18.68 -11.82 -2.51
C HIS A 109 -18.04 -13.16 -2.84
N GLN A 110 -17.27 -13.74 -1.92
CA GLN A 110 -16.71 -15.09 -2.09
C GLN A 110 -17.79 -16.16 -2.26
N LYS A 111 -18.88 -16.10 -1.50
CA LYS A 111 -20.03 -16.98 -1.67
C LYS A 111 -20.69 -16.78 -3.03
N GLN A 112 -20.90 -15.53 -3.45
CA GLN A 112 -21.46 -15.23 -4.77
C GLN A 112 -20.57 -15.72 -5.93
N ALA A 113 -19.24 -15.70 -5.76
CA ALA A 113 -18.32 -16.28 -6.72
C ALA A 113 -18.52 -17.79 -6.89
N ALA A 114 -18.80 -18.52 -5.80
CA ALA A 114 -19.04 -19.97 -5.85
C ALA A 114 -20.35 -20.34 -6.60
N GLU A 115 -21.26 -19.40 -6.77
CA GLU A 115 -22.52 -19.55 -7.51
C GLU A 115 -22.40 -19.14 -8.99
N ARG A 116 -21.21 -18.70 -9.44
CA ARG A 116 -20.94 -18.20 -10.79
C ARG A 116 -19.79 -18.96 -11.44
N GLN A 117 -19.52 -18.67 -12.71
CA GLN A 117 -18.44 -19.29 -13.47
C GLN A 117 -17.66 -18.25 -14.30
N GLY A 118 -16.43 -18.60 -14.69
CA GLY A 118 -15.59 -17.77 -15.56
C GLY A 118 -15.32 -16.37 -15.00
N GLU A 119 -15.39 -15.37 -15.86
CA GLU A 119 -15.07 -13.96 -15.50
C GLU A 119 -15.99 -13.41 -14.41
N GLU A 120 -17.28 -13.79 -14.37
CA GLU A 120 -18.18 -13.32 -13.31
C GLU A 120 -17.78 -13.85 -11.94
N ALA A 121 -17.33 -15.10 -11.86
CA ALA A 121 -16.79 -15.67 -10.63
C ALA A 121 -15.44 -15.01 -10.26
N ALA A 122 -14.58 -14.78 -11.26
CA ALA A 122 -13.31 -14.09 -11.06
C ALA A 122 -13.51 -12.66 -10.50
N ASP A 123 -14.41 -11.89 -11.07
CA ASP A 123 -14.71 -10.51 -10.64
C ASP A 123 -15.21 -10.49 -9.19
N GLN A 124 -16.11 -11.41 -8.81
CA GLN A 124 -16.57 -11.53 -7.43
C GLN A 124 -15.45 -11.91 -6.47
N MET A 125 -14.53 -12.78 -6.89
CA MET A 125 -13.42 -13.22 -6.07
C MET A 125 -12.34 -12.13 -5.93
N PHE A 126 -12.06 -11.36 -7.00
CA PHE A 126 -11.19 -10.17 -6.90
C PHE A 126 -11.81 -9.10 -6.00
N THR A 127 -13.13 -8.91 -6.07
CA THR A 127 -13.85 -8.03 -5.15
C THR A 127 -13.71 -8.51 -3.71
N ALA A 128 -13.92 -9.80 -3.44
CA ALA A 128 -13.69 -10.37 -2.11
C ALA A 128 -12.26 -10.12 -1.60
N ALA A 129 -11.27 -10.31 -2.47
CA ALA A 129 -9.87 -10.05 -2.12
C ALA A 129 -9.62 -8.58 -1.73
N LEU A 130 -10.25 -7.64 -2.43
CA LEU A 130 -10.17 -6.21 -2.11
C LEU A 130 -10.81 -5.89 -0.76
N TYR A 131 -12.00 -6.42 -0.48
CA TYR A 131 -12.66 -6.22 0.83
C TYR A 131 -11.83 -6.81 1.97
N TYR A 132 -11.23 -7.97 1.79
CA TYR A 132 -10.30 -8.55 2.76
C TYR A 132 -9.02 -7.70 2.92
N SER A 133 -8.49 -7.13 1.85
CA SER A 133 -7.37 -6.19 1.96
C SER A 133 -7.75 -4.97 2.81
N ILE A 134 -8.92 -4.36 2.55
CA ILE A 134 -9.42 -3.22 3.33
C ILE A 134 -9.69 -3.62 4.79
N ALA A 135 -10.13 -4.85 5.06
CA ALA A 135 -10.29 -5.37 6.42
C ALA A 135 -8.99 -5.34 7.24
N GLY A 136 -7.84 -5.47 6.57
CA GLY A 136 -6.51 -5.36 7.19
C GLY A 136 -5.91 -3.96 7.20
N TYR A 137 -6.52 -2.99 6.49
CA TYR A 137 -5.99 -1.62 6.38
C TYR A 137 -5.85 -0.93 7.74
N PRO A 138 -4.73 -0.27 8.05
CA PRO A 138 -3.58 0.05 7.20
C PRO A 138 -2.41 -0.96 7.29
N HIS A 139 -2.66 -2.22 7.58
CA HIS A 139 -1.70 -3.33 7.59
C HIS A 139 -0.52 -3.11 8.56
N LEU A 140 -0.82 -2.73 9.81
CA LEU A 140 0.22 -2.54 10.82
C LEU A 140 0.89 -3.87 11.17
N ARG A 141 2.16 -3.83 11.54
CA ARG A 141 2.88 -5.00 12.05
C ARG A 141 2.28 -5.44 13.38
N ASN A 142 2.32 -6.75 13.63
CA ASN A 142 1.78 -7.38 14.85
C ASN A 142 0.26 -7.21 15.02
N ASP A 143 -0.44 -6.83 13.94
CA ASP A 143 -1.88 -6.79 13.86
C ASP A 143 -2.40 -8.17 13.43
N ASN A 144 -2.89 -8.96 14.39
CA ASN A 144 -3.37 -10.31 14.10
C ASN A 144 -4.62 -10.31 13.21
N LEU A 145 -5.51 -9.32 13.34
CA LEU A 145 -6.69 -9.23 12.49
C LEU A 145 -6.32 -8.81 11.07
N ALA A 146 -5.39 -7.87 10.92
CA ALA A 146 -4.86 -7.49 9.61
C ALA A 146 -4.13 -8.66 8.94
N LEU A 147 -3.36 -9.45 9.70
CA LEU A 147 -2.68 -10.62 9.17
C LEU A 147 -3.66 -11.70 8.70
N GLN A 148 -4.73 -11.98 9.46
CA GLN A 148 -5.79 -12.90 9.06
C GLN A 148 -6.51 -12.40 7.80
N ALA A 149 -6.87 -11.12 7.75
CA ALA A 149 -7.49 -10.51 6.59
C ALA A 149 -6.59 -10.57 5.34
N GLN A 150 -5.28 -10.36 5.50
CA GLN A 150 -4.30 -10.50 4.42
C GLN A 150 -4.23 -11.94 3.88
N VAL A 151 -4.30 -12.96 4.73
CA VAL A 151 -4.34 -14.36 4.28
C VAL A 151 -5.60 -14.61 3.44
N LEU A 152 -6.75 -14.11 3.89
CA LEU A 152 -8.00 -14.21 3.12
C LEU A 152 -7.89 -13.48 1.78
N ALA A 153 -7.33 -12.25 1.76
CA ALA A 153 -7.11 -11.48 0.54
C ALA A 153 -6.23 -12.23 -0.47
N ASN A 154 -5.10 -12.78 -0.02
CA ASN A 154 -4.19 -13.53 -0.88
C ASN A 154 -4.85 -14.80 -1.43
N ASN A 155 -5.60 -15.55 -0.62
CA ASN A 155 -6.28 -16.75 -1.06
C ASN A 155 -7.38 -16.43 -2.10
N ALA A 156 -8.21 -15.44 -1.83
CA ALA A 156 -9.25 -15.00 -2.76
C ALA A 156 -8.64 -14.49 -4.08
N TYR A 157 -7.52 -13.75 -4.01
CA TYR A 157 -6.81 -13.28 -5.20
C TYR A 157 -6.26 -14.43 -6.04
N GLN A 158 -5.69 -15.46 -5.42
CA GLN A 158 -5.18 -16.63 -6.11
C GLN A 158 -6.30 -17.48 -6.75
N GLU A 159 -7.45 -17.57 -6.10
CA GLU A 159 -8.61 -18.24 -6.69
C GLU A 159 -9.18 -17.43 -7.88
N ALA A 160 -9.30 -16.11 -7.75
CA ALA A 160 -9.68 -15.24 -8.86
C ALA A 160 -8.74 -15.38 -10.07
N ALA A 161 -7.43 -15.48 -9.80
CA ALA A 161 -6.40 -15.67 -10.83
C ALA A 161 -6.55 -16.98 -11.63
N LYS A 162 -7.23 -17.99 -11.09
CA LYS A 162 -7.50 -19.25 -11.80
C LYS A 162 -8.76 -19.18 -12.67
N LEU A 163 -9.66 -18.24 -12.37
CA LEU A 163 -10.98 -18.12 -12.99
C LEU A 163 -11.02 -17.09 -14.13
N THR A 164 -10.15 -16.07 -14.06
CA THR A 164 -10.07 -15.02 -15.09
C THR A 164 -9.44 -15.53 -16.38
N GLY A 165 -9.83 -14.98 -17.52
CA GLY A 165 -9.22 -15.24 -18.85
C GLY A 165 -7.80 -14.65 -19.00
N PHE A 166 -7.34 -13.85 -18.05
CA PHE A 166 -5.97 -13.36 -18.01
C PHE A 166 -5.02 -14.40 -17.40
N VAL A 167 -3.72 -14.26 -17.68
CA VAL A 167 -2.70 -15.11 -17.08
C VAL A 167 -2.11 -14.39 -15.86
N VAL A 168 -2.35 -14.92 -14.67
CA VAL A 168 -1.77 -14.40 -13.42
C VAL A 168 -0.89 -15.47 -12.79
N LYS A 169 0.42 -15.19 -12.70
CA LYS A 169 1.42 -16.13 -12.17
C LYS A 169 1.97 -15.61 -10.84
N ARG A 170 1.86 -16.41 -9.78
CA ARG A 170 2.60 -16.16 -8.56
C ARG A 170 4.06 -16.58 -8.78
N LEU A 171 4.98 -15.65 -8.62
CA LEU A 171 6.41 -15.85 -8.80
C LEU A 171 7.16 -15.67 -7.48
N GLU A 172 8.33 -16.28 -7.39
CA GLU A 172 9.23 -16.18 -6.24
C GLU A 172 10.64 -15.81 -6.72
N PHE A 173 11.15 -14.69 -6.21
CA PHE A 173 12.48 -14.18 -6.52
C PHE A 173 13.41 -14.35 -5.32
N SER A 174 14.66 -14.73 -5.57
CA SER A 174 15.63 -14.95 -4.50
C SER A 174 16.26 -13.64 -4.03
N TYR A 175 16.26 -13.41 -2.72
CA TYR A 175 16.94 -12.27 -2.11
C TYR A 175 17.34 -12.60 -0.67
N GLN A 176 18.64 -12.42 -0.31
CA GLN A 176 19.17 -12.63 1.05
C GLN A 176 18.74 -13.99 1.67
N ASN A 177 18.88 -15.09 0.92
CA ASN A 177 18.49 -16.45 1.32
C ASN A 177 16.98 -16.63 1.63
N LYS A 178 16.13 -15.71 1.20
CA LYS A 178 14.67 -15.77 1.32
C LYS A 178 14.03 -15.55 -0.06
N LYS A 179 12.70 -15.69 -0.12
CA LYS A 179 11.93 -15.53 -1.35
C LYS A 179 11.03 -14.30 -1.27
N ILE A 180 11.12 -13.42 -2.27
CA ILE A 180 10.18 -12.32 -2.51
C ILE A 180 9.04 -12.92 -3.34
N ALA A 181 7.81 -12.84 -2.84
CA ALA A 181 6.63 -13.26 -3.57
C ALA A 181 6.04 -12.08 -4.36
N GLY A 182 5.77 -12.32 -5.65
CA GLY A 182 5.13 -11.33 -6.53
C GLY A 182 4.09 -11.97 -7.43
N TYR A 183 3.28 -11.13 -8.08
CA TYR A 183 2.31 -11.54 -9.09
C TYR A 183 2.65 -10.91 -10.43
N LEU A 184 2.89 -11.77 -11.44
CA LEU A 184 3.03 -11.36 -12.83
C LEU A 184 1.68 -11.53 -13.52
N HIS A 185 1.16 -10.43 -14.06
CA HIS A 185 -0.10 -10.37 -14.79
C HIS A 185 0.18 -10.17 -16.28
N LEU A 186 -0.43 -11.00 -17.11
CA LEU A 186 -0.26 -11.00 -18.56
C LEU A 186 -1.62 -11.11 -19.23
N ARG A 187 -1.81 -10.44 -20.35
CA ARG A 187 -2.98 -10.65 -21.20
C ARG A 187 -2.99 -12.06 -21.78
N ASN A 188 -1.85 -12.52 -22.26
CA ASN A 188 -1.58 -13.86 -22.80
C ASN A 188 -0.08 -14.15 -22.71
N THR A 189 0.34 -15.34 -23.15
CA THR A 189 1.75 -15.77 -23.18
C THR A 189 2.28 -16.03 -24.59
N ASP A 190 1.67 -15.44 -25.63
CA ASP A 190 2.00 -15.69 -27.04
C ASP A 190 3.37 -15.14 -27.42
N SER A 191 3.79 -14.07 -26.77
CA SER A 191 5.10 -13.44 -26.95
C SER A 191 5.55 -12.74 -25.66
N PRO A 192 6.86 -12.49 -25.47
CA PRO A 192 7.36 -11.66 -24.37
C PRO A 192 6.76 -10.25 -24.42
N LYS A 193 6.27 -9.74 -23.28
CA LYS A 193 5.60 -8.45 -23.18
C LYS A 193 6.49 -7.42 -22.52
N PRO A 194 6.41 -6.13 -22.89
CA PRO A 194 6.91 -5.05 -22.05
C PRO A 194 6.36 -5.23 -20.64
N VAL A 195 7.14 -4.96 -19.63
CA VAL A 195 6.71 -5.16 -18.24
C VAL A 195 6.79 -3.87 -17.43
N VAL A 196 5.81 -3.66 -16.60
CA VAL A 196 5.81 -2.60 -15.61
C VAL A 196 5.92 -3.20 -14.21
N LEU A 197 7.00 -2.88 -13.51
CA LEU A 197 7.16 -3.20 -12.10
C LEU A 197 6.42 -2.13 -11.28
N VAL A 198 5.42 -2.58 -10.51
CA VAL A 198 4.52 -1.69 -9.77
C VAL A 198 4.77 -1.80 -8.27
N SER A 199 4.90 -0.65 -7.62
CA SER A 199 5.01 -0.54 -6.17
C SER A 199 3.87 0.29 -5.59
N ALA A 200 3.14 -0.29 -4.64
CA ALA A 200 2.12 0.40 -3.86
C ALA A 200 2.73 1.29 -2.75
N GLY A 201 1.87 1.97 -2.00
CA GLY A 201 2.27 2.72 -0.79
C GLY A 201 2.60 1.81 0.39
N LEU A 202 2.87 2.44 1.54
CA LEU A 202 3.20 1.71 2.77
C LEU A 202 1.98 1.07 3.47
N ASP A 203 0.79 1.27 2.95
CA ASP A 203 -0.49 0.87 3.54
C ASP A 203 -1.45 0.23 2.51
N SER A 204 -0.88 -0.32 1.43
CA SER A 204 -1.61 -1.01 0.36
C SER A 204 -0.84 -2.26 -0.07
N LEU A 205 -1.55 -3.34 -0.30
CA LEU A 205 -0.97 -4.61 -0.74
C LEU A 205 -0.78 -4.67 -2.26
N GLN A 206 0.12 -5.54 -2.72
CA GLN A 206 0.31 -5.81 -4.15
C GLN A 206 -0.98 -6.30 -4.84
N THR A 207 -1.86 -6.96 -4.11
CA THR A 207 -3.15 -7.46 -4.62
C THR A 207 -4.17 -6.36 -4.90
N ASP A 208 -3.96 -5.14 -4.40
CA ASP A 208 -4.86 -4.00 -4.63
C ASP A 208 -4.74 -3.41 -6.05
N MET A 209 -3.79 -3.92 -6.84
CA MET A 209 -3.43 -3.35 -8.16
C MET A 209 -4.17 -4.01 -9.33
N TRP A 210 -5.12 -4.94 -9.09
CA TRP A 210 -5.83 -5.67 -10.14
C TRP A 210 -6.46 -4.76 -11.19
N ARG A 211 -7.15 -3.70 -10.77
CA ARG A 211 -7.80 -2.79 -11.69
C ARG A 211 -6.82 -2.01 -12.57
N LEU A 212 -5.64 -1.66 -12.05
CA LEU A 212 -4.58 -1.06 -12.85
C LEU A 212 -4.17 -1.98 -14.01
N PHE A 213 -4.05 -3.28 -13.75
CA PHE A 213 -3.74 -4.24 -14.79
C PHE A 213 -4.91 -4.37 -15.77
N ARG A 214 -6.09 -4.77 -15.30
CA ARG A 214 -7.24 -5.10 -16.13
C ARG A 214 -7.69 -3.95 -17.04
N ASP A 215 -7.82 -2.75 -16.47
CA ASP A 215 -8.45 -1.62 -17.15
C ASP A 215 -7.47 -0.75 -17.96
N TYR A 216 -6.16 -0.82 -17.63
CA TYR A 216 -5.15 0.04 -18.25
C TYR A 216 -4.06 -0.75 -18.98
N LEU A 217 -3.32 -1.62 -18.31
CA LEU A 217 -2.13 -2.25 -18.87
C LEU A 217 -2.46 -3.40 -19.83
N ALA A 218 -3.42 -4.26 -19.48
CA ALA A 218 -3.83 -5.39 -20.32
C ALA A 218 -4.37 -4.94 -21.69
N LYS A 219 -5.02 -3.78 -21.77
CA LYS A 219 -5.53 -3.20 -23.02
C LYS A 219 -4.41 -2.78 -23.97
N ARG A 220 -3.20 -2.55 -23.46
CA ARG A 220 -1.99 -2.13 -24.18
C ARG A 220 -0.99 -3.27 -24.36
N ASP A 221 -1.38 -4.50 -24.00
CA ASP A 221 -0.52 -5.69 -24.01
C ASP A 221 0.78 -5.52 -23.20
N ILE A 222 0.69 -4.77 -22.09
CA ILE A 222 1.78 -4.53 -21.15
C ILE A 222 1.57 -5.43 -19.94
N ALA A 223 2.59 -6.20 -19.59
CA ALA A 223 2.62 -7.03 -18.39
C ALA A 223 2.76 -6.14 -17.14
N MET A 224 2.15 -6.58 -16.02
CA MET A 224 2.30 -5.96 -14.72
C MET A 224 2.95 -6.95 -13.75
N LEU A 225 4.03 -6.54 -13.11
CA LEU A 225 4.61 -7.28 -12.00
C LEU A 225 4.48 -6.47 -10.71
N THR A 226 3.89 -7.08 -9.69
CA THR A 226 3.70 -6.44 -8.38
C THR A 226 4.44 -7.21 -7.31
N ILE A 227 4.99 -6.48 -6.33
CA ILE A 227 5.50 -7.01 -5.06
C ILE A 227 5.11 -6.06 -3.93
N ASP A 228 5.01 -6.59 -2.71
CA ASP A 228 4.82 -5.76 -1.53
C ASP A 228 6.10 -5.01 -1.15
N MET A 229 5.96 -3.81 -0.63
CA MET A 229 7.07 -3.04 -0.04
C MET A 229 7.69 -3.80 1.14
N PRO A 230 8.98 -3.59 1.44
CA PRO A 230 9.57 -4.10 2.68
C PRO A 230 8.71 -3.75 3.90
N SER A 231 8.63 -4.66 4.86
CA SER A 231 7.83 -4.53 6.10
C SER A 231 6.31 -4.56 5.89
N LEU A 232 5.84 -5.01 4.70
CA LEU A 232 4.42 -5.08 4.35
C LEU A 232 4.09 -6.41 3.70
N GLY A 233 2.89 -6.91 3.94
CA GLY A 233 2.31 -8.03 3.21
C GLY A 233 3.22 -9.26 3.17
N ALA A 234 3.40 -9.84 2.00
CA ALA A 234 4.30 -10.98 1.77
C ALA A 234 5.78 -10.64 2.02
N SER A 235 6.14 -9.36 2.03
CA SER A 235 7.48 -8.84 2.29
C SER A 235 7.70 -8.37 3.74
N SER A 236 6.79 -8.71 4.67
CA SER A 236 6.80 -8.23 6.07
C SER A 236 8.03 -8.63 6.88
N HIS A 237 8.75 -9.66 6.46
CA HIS A 237 9.95 -10.16 7.14
C HIS A 237 11.25 -9.41 6.77
N TRP A 238 11.23 -8.50 5.78
CA TRP A 238 12.31 -7.57 5.55
C TRP A 238 12.01 -6.22 6.21
N PRO A 239 12.98 -5.61 6.90
CA PRO A 239 12.77 -4.26 7.43
C PRO A 239 12.71 -3.23 6.28
N LEU A 240 11.95 -2.18 6.46
CA LEU A 240 12.05 -1.00 5.60
C LEU A 240 13.20 -0.13 6.11
N THR A 241 14.18 0.10 5.24
CA THR A 241 15.37 0.92 5.50
C THR A 241 15.42 2.10 4.53
N GLU A 242 16.50 2.89 4.57
CA GLU A 242 16.78 3.93 3.57
C GLU A 242 16.91 3.35 2.15
N ASP A 243 17.30 2.07 2.04
CA ASP A 243 17.25 1.32 0.77
C ASP A 243 15.83 0.82 0.47
N SER A 244 14.91 1.77 0.27
CA SER A 244 13.48 1.50 0.05
C SER A 244 13.19 0.65 -1.19
N SER A 245 14.10 0.62 -2.16
CA SER A 245 13.94 -0.11 -3.42
C SER A 245 14.63 -1.47 -3.47
N CYS A 246 15.25 -1.95 -2.38
CA CYS A 246 16.09 -3.16 -2.38
C CYS A 246 15.39 -4.42 -2.93
N LEU A 247 14.14 -4.67 -2.55
CA LEU A 247 13.38 -5.83 -3.04
C LEU A 247 13.03 -5.68 -4.51
N HIS A 248 12.64 -4.47 -4.94
CA HIS A 248 12.32 -4.18 -6.34
C HIS A 248 13.56 -4.29 -7.23
N GLN A 249 14.73 -3.88 -6.74
CA GLN A 249 16.00 -4.03 -7.43
C GLN A 249 16.38 -5.52 -7.60
N ALA A 250 16.18 -6.32 -6.54
CA ALA A 250 16.42 -7.76 -6.60
C ALA A 250 15.50 -8.45 -7.62
N VAL A 251 14.24 -8.05 -7.70
CA VAL A 251 13.27 -8.54 -8.70
C VAL A 251 13.67 -8.09 -10.11
N LEU A 252 13.98 -6.81 -10.29
CA LEU A 252 14.41 -6.24 -11.58
C LEU A 252 15.58 -7.02 -12.18
N ASN A 253 16.55 -7.41 -11.35
CA ASN A 253 17.73 -8.15 -11.77
C ASN A 253 17.45 -9.60 -12.22
N GLN A 254 16.27 -10.15 -11.91
CA GLN A 254 15.85 -11.50 -12.27
C GLN A 254 14.77 -11.52 -13.38
N LEU A 255 14.40 -10.36 -13.93
CA LEU A 255 13.39 -10.30 -15.01
C LEU A 255 13.85 -10.95 -16.31
N ALA A 256 15.14 -10.95 -16.59
CA ALA A 256 15.70 -11.59 -17.77
C ALA A 256 15.48 -13.11 -17.79
N ASP A 257 15.26 -13.73 -16.63
CA ASP A 257 15.01 -15.16 -16.51
C ASP A 257 13.55 -15.55 -16.80
N LEU A 258 12.67 -14.56 -16.99
CA LEU A 258 11.25 -14.78 -17.22
C LEU A 258 10.92 -14.81 -18.72
N PRO A 259 10.47 -15.95 -19.26
CA PRO A 259 10.27 -16.11 -20.72
C PRO A 259 9.11 -15.26 -21.26
N TRP A 260 8.21 -14.76 -20.41
CA TRP A 260 7.05 -13.98 -20.80
C TRP A 260 7.29 -12.46 -20.76
N VAL A 261 8.50 -12.04 -20.38
CA VAL A 261 8.85 -10.63 -20.14
C VAL A 261 9.92 -10.20 -21.14
N ASP A 262 9.68 -9.08 -21.80
CA ASP A 262 10.70 -8.38 -22.56
C ASP A 262 11.50 -7.48 -21.60
N HIS A 263 12.62 -8.00 -21.12
CA HIS A 263 13.50 -7.32 -20.17
C HIS A 263 14.26 -6.11 -20.76
N PHE A 264 14.13 -5.83 -22.06
CA PHE A 264 14.63 -4.60 -22.68
C PHE A 264 13.61 -3.47 -22.62
N ARG A 265 12.34 -3.76 -22.30
CA ARG A 265 11.25 -2.80 -22.19
C ARG A 265 10.62 -2.84 -20.80
N ILE A 266 11.39 -2.36 -19.81
CA ILE A 266 10.97 -2.34 -18.40
C ILE A 266 10.57 -0.92 -18.02
N GLY A 267 9.32 -0.75 -17.55
CA GLY A 267 8.81 0.45 -16.93
C GLY A 267 8.65 0.31 -15.42
N LEU A 268 8.62 1.41 -14.71
CA LEU A 268 8.33 1.47 -13.27
C LEU A 268 7.10 2.34 -13.01
N ILE A 269 6.22 1.90 -12.12
CA ILE A 269 5.14 2.74 -11.56
C ILE A 269 5.17 2.64 -10.04
N GLY A 270 5.20 3.78 -9.37
CA GLY A 270 5.12 3.82 -7.92
C GLY A 270 4.05 4.79 -7.43
N PHE A 271 3.23 4.30 -6.48
CA PHE A 271 2.20 5.07 -5.82
C PHE A 271 2.66 5.49 -4.43
N ARG A 272 2.50 6.78 -4.10
CA ARG A 272 2.86 7.31 -2.78
C ARG A 272 4.32 6.96 -2.43
N PHE A 273 4.58 6.30 -1.32
CA PHE A 273 5.95 5.91 -0.94
C PHE A 273 6.56 4.91 -1.94
N GLY A 274 5.74 4.08 -2.60
CA GLY A 274 6.19 3.26 -3.72
C GLY A 274 6.80 4.10 -4.86
N GLY A 275 6.29 5.32 -5.08
CA GLY A 275 6.86 6.26 -6.04
C GLY A 275 8.27 6.77 -5.63
N ASN A 276 8.54 6.91 -4.34
CA ASN A 276 9.90 7.16 -3.83
C ASN A 276 10.83 5.99 -4.16
N ALA A 277 10.40 4.76 -3.85
CA ALA A 277 11.18 3.56 -4.13
C ALA A 277 11.43 3.36 -5.64
N MET A 278 10.43 3.59 -6.49
CA MET A 278 10.57 3.47 -7.95
C MET A 278 11.45 4.57 -8.54
N ALA A 279 11.33 5.81 -8.07
CA ALA A 279 12.24 6.88 -8.46
C ALA A 279 13.69 6.55 -8.07
N ARG A 280 13.91 6.06 -6.83
CA ARG A 280 15.23 5.61 -6.39
C ARG A 280 15.79 4.52 -7.30
N LEU A 281 14.97 3.51 -7.64
CA LEU A 281 15.36 2.43 -8.54
C LEU A 281 15.72 2.93 -9.94
N ALA A 282 14.99 3.92 -10.46
CA ALA A 282 15.28 4.56 -11.75
C ALA A 282 16.62 5.31 -11.77
N PHE A 283 17.09 5.79 -10.63
CA PHE A 283 18.45 6.36 -10.51
C PHE A 283 19.52 5.27 -10.44
N LEU A 284 19.27 4.17 -9.74
CA LEU A 284 20.23 3.09 -9.52
C LEU A 284 20.43 2.20 -10.77
N GLU A 285 19.34 1.90 -11.46
CA GLU A 285 19.29 0.92 -12.56
C GLU A 285 18.92 1.58 -13.90
N SER A 286 19.45 2.78 -14.12
CA SER A 286 19.11 3.61 -15.30
C SER A 286 19.43 2.97 -16.66
N ASP A 287 20.28 1.96 -16.71
CA ASP A 287 20.60 1.23 -17.94
C ASP A 287 19.60 0.11 -18.27
N LYS A 288 18.79 -0.33 -17.28
CA LYS A 288 17.77 -1.38 -17.43
C LYS A 288 16.36 -0.82 -17.56
N VAL A 289 16.10 0.35 -16.96
CA VAL A 289 14.76 0.94 -16.85
C VAL A 289 14.55 1.94 -17.98
N LYS A 290 13.53 1.72 -18.81
CA LYS A 290 13.16 2.60 -19.93
C LYS A 290 12.45 3.87 -19.46
N ALA A 291 11.56 3.74 -18.46
CA ALA A 291 10.77 4.86 -17.97
C ALA A 291 10.26 4.62 -16.54
N CYS A 292 10.03 5.69 -15.80
CA CYS A 292 9.49 5.61 -14.44
C CYS A 292 8.36 6.62 -14.25
N VAL A 293 7.26 6.18 -13.66
CA VAL A 293 6.16 7.03 -13.22
C VAL A 293 6.12 7.08 -11.70
N SER A 294 6.15 8.27 -11.13
CA SER A 294 6.07 8.53 -9.69
C SER A 294 4.78 9.30 -9.39
N LEU A 295 3.82 8.65 -8.74
CA LEU A 295 2.47 9.17 -8.47
C LEU A 295 2.32 9.59 -7.01
N GLY A 296 2.26 10.90 -6.75
CA GLY A 296 2.05 11.46 -5.42
C GLY A 296 3.13 11.04 -4.41
N ALA A 297 4.37 10.90 -4.86
CA ALA A 297 5.46 10.39 -4.05
C ALA A 297 6.05 11.44 -3.11
N PRO A 298 6.28 11.12 -1.84
CA PRO A 298 7.14 11.90 -0.97
C PRO A 298 8.60 11.69 -1.36
N ILE A 299 9.31 12.73 -1.73
CA ILE A 299 10.71 12.65 -2.20
C ILE A 299 11.69 13.26 -1.20
N HIS A 300 11.39 14.43 -0.68
CA HIS A 300 12.31 15.19 0.17
C HIS A 300 11.59 15.94 1.30
N ASP A 301 10.64 16.78 0.96
CA ASP A 301 10.11 17.82 1.83
C ASP A 301 9.51 17.29 3.13
N ILE A 302 8.64 16.28 3.05
CA ILE A 302 8.00 15.67 4.23
C ILE A 302 9.00 14.98 5.17
N PHE A 303 10.08 14.41 4.62
CA PHE A 303 11.08 13.68 5.40
C PHE A 303 12.04 14.60 6.14
N THR A 304 12.14 15.87 5.72
CA THR A 304 13.06 16.86 6.31
C THR A 304 12.35 17.97 7.07
N SER A 305 11.02 17.89 7.18
CA SER A 305 10.19 18.87 7.88
C SER A 305 9.47 18.25 9.09
N PRO A 306 10.01 18.36 10.32
CA PRO A 306 9.38 17.83 11.53
C PRO A 306 7.95 18.36 11.75
N ASN A 307 7.70 19.64 11.41
CA ASN A 307 6.38 20.26 11.56
C ASN A 307 5.33 19.65 10.61
N LYS A 308 5.71 19.34 9.37
CA LYS A 308 4.82 18.66 8.41
C LYS A 308 4.55 17.23 8.83
N LEU A 309 5.56 16.55 9.35
CA LEU A 309 5.40 15.20 9.88
C LEU A 309 4.44 15.21 11.08
N ALA A 310 4.64 16.11 12.05
CA ALA A 310 3.75 16.26 13.19
C ALA A 310 2.31 16.62 12.79
N ALA A 311 2.12 17.22 11.61
CA ALA A 311 0.83 17.55 11.04
C ALA A 311 0.09 16.36 10.40
N MET A 312 0.72 15.20 10.25
CA MET A 312 0.08 14.05 9.64
C MET A 312 -0.96 13.42 10.58
N PRO A 313 -2.05 12.84 10.02
CA PRO A 313 -2.97 12.03 10.81
C PRO A 313 -2.25 10.90 11.56
N LYS A 314 -2.74 10.59 12.77
CA LYS A 314 -2.12 9.57 13.65
C LYS A 314 -1.91 8.24 12.94
N MET A 315 -2.88 7.77 12.16
CA MET A 315 -2.75 6.52 11.42
C MET A 315 -1.49 6.48 10.55
N TYR A 316 -1.16 7.57 9.85
CA TYR A 316 0.06 7.60 9.02
C TYR A 316 1.34 7.57 9.84
N LEU A 317 1.36 8.24 11.00
CA LEU A 317 2.49 8.18 11.92
C LEU A 317 2.67 6.75 12.46
N ASP A 318 1.57 6.07 12.78
CA ASP A 318 1.58 4.67 13.22
C ASP A 318 2.08 3.74 12.09
N VAL A 319 1.68 3.98 10.86
CA VAL A 319 2.19 3.25 9.69
C VAL A 319 3.70 3.43 9.55
N LEU A 320 4.20 4.67 9.58
CA LEU A 320 5.63 4.96 9.48
C LEU A 320 6.42 4.29 10.61
N ALA A 321 5.96 4.41 11.84
CA ALA A 321 6.57 3.74 13.01
C ALA A 321 6.57 2.22 12.85
N SER A 322 5.43 1.65 12.42
CA SER A 322 5.27 0.22 12.19
C SER A 322 6.24 -0.30 11.13
N ARG A 323 6.46 0.42 10.03
CA ARG A 323 7.42 0.05 8.96
C ARG A 323 8.87 0.11 9.44
N LEU A 324 9.18 1.01 10.37
CA LEU A 324 10.48 1.09 11.05
C LEU A 324 10.64 0.07 12.20
N GLY A 325 9.64 -0.79 12.43
CA GLY A 325 9.67 -1.79 13.51
C GLY A 325 9.49 -1.20 14.90
N LYS A 326 8.90 -0.01 15.02
CA LYS A 326 8.64 0.66 16.30
C LYS A 326 7.22 0.42 16.77
N ASN A 327 7.06 0.30 18.08
CA ASN A 327 5.76 0.15 18.74
C ASN A 327 5.30 1.46 19.42
N VAL A 328 6.13 2.50 19.37
CA VAL A 328 5.86 3.82 19.97
C VAL A 328 6.18 4.89 18.93
N VAL A 329 5.26 5.84 18.78
CA VAL A 329 5.47 7.02 17.94
C VAL A 329 6.01 8.15 18.80
N ASP A 330 7.27 8.52 18.53
CA ASP A 330 7.89 9.77 18.92
C ASP A 330 8.24 10.54 17.65
N VAL A 331 7.56 11.65 17.42
CA VAL A 331 7.70 12.44 16.17
C VAL A 331 9.13 12.92 15.95
N ARG A 332 9.88 13.27 17.01
CA ARG A 332 11.27 13.72 16.88
C ARG A 332 12.19 12.58 16.44
N SER A 333 12.09 11.44 17.11
CA SER A 333 12.84 10.23 16.74
C SER A 333 12.47 9.73 15.35
N LEU A 334 11.18 9.78 15.00
CA LEU A 334 10.66 9.41 13.69
C LEU A 334 11.22 10.34 12.61
N SER A 335 11.16 11.65 12.81
CA SER A 335 11.68 12.65 11.87
C SER A 335 13.19 12.44 11.59
N GLY A 336 13.99 12.18 12.62
CA GLY A 336 15.42 11.91 12.44
C GLY A 336 15.70 10.69 11.57
N GLN A 337 14.91 9.61 11.71
CA GLN A 337 15.07 8.41 10.90
C GLN A 337 14.52 8.54 9.49
N LEU A 338 13.39 9.24 9.32
CA LEU A 338 12.77 9.45 8.01
C LEU A 338 13.61 10.36 7.10
N MET A 339 14.49 11.18 7.64
CA MET A 339 15.42 12.00 6.85
C MET A 339 16.25 11.14 5.89
N ALA A 340 16.61 9.91 6.30
CA ALA A 340 17.36 8.98 5.46
C ALA A 340 16.55 8.47 4.24
N TRP A 341 15.22 8.63 4.21
CA TRP A 341 14.38 8.27 3.06
C TRP A 341 14.29 9.36 1.99
N SER A 342 14.80 10.55 2.29
CA SER A 342 14.88 11.63 1.31
C SER A 342 15.89 11.30 0.21
N LEU A 343 15.45 11.21 -1.03
CA LEU A 343 16.32 10.94 -2.17
C LEU A 343 17.35 12.06 -2.39
N LYS A 344 17.02 13.30 -1.98
CA LYS A 344 17.98 14.41 -2.00
C LYS A 344 19.08 14.23 -0.95
N VAL A 345 18.73 13.82 0.26
CA VAL A 345 19.71 13.54 1.34
C VAL A 345 20.59 12.33 0.97
N GLN A 346 20.02 11.32 0.30
CA GLN A 346 20.79 10.19 -0.25
C GLN A 346 21.74 10.57 -1.41
N GLY A 347 21.67 11.80 -1.91
CA GLY A 347 22.56 12.29 -2.97
C GLY A 347 22.04 12.09 -4.40
N PHE A 348 20.89 11.48 -4.62
CA PHE A 348 20.34 11.26 -5.96
C PHE A 348 19.93 12.56 -6.67
N MET A 349 19.65 13.60 -5.91
CA MET A 349 19.25 14.92 -6.41
C MET A 349 20.41 15.95 -6.30
N SER A 350 21.65 15.47 -6.45
CA SER A 350 22.84 16.31 -6.46
C SER A 350 23.83 15.76 -7.49
N GLY A 351 24.13 16.52 -8.52
CA GLY A 351 25.11 16.14 -9.54
C GLY A 351 24.51 15.52 -10.80
N ARG A 352 24.81 14.26 -11.11
CA ARG A 352 24.46 13.65 -12.39
C ARG A 352 22.97 13.26 -12.48
N ARG A 353 22.32 13.57 -13.61
CA ARG A 353 20.95 13.15 -13.88
C ARG A 353 20.90 11.65 -14.21
N THR A 354 19.84 10.96 -13.78
CA THR A 354 19.55 9.61 -14.28
C THR A 354 19.23 9.65 -15.78
N LYS A 355 19.63 8.61 -16.51
CA LYS A 355 19.28 8.45 -17.94
C LYS A 355 17.80 8.09 -18.12
N THR A 356 17.18 7.46 -17.12
CA THR A 356 15.76 7.06 -17.15
C THR A 356 14.88 8.30 -17.12
N PRO A 357 13.99 8.53 -18.10
CA PRO A 357 12.97 9.56 -18.03
C PRO A 357 11.99 9.25 -16.88
N ILE A 358 11.67 10.27 -16.09
CA ILE A 358 10.74 10.13 -14.95
C ILE A 358 9.58 11.12 -15.13
N LEU A 359 8.36 10.60 -15.16
CA LEU A 359 7.15 11.39 -15.06
C LEU A 359 6.71 11.45 -13.59
N ALA A 360 6.86 12.60 -12.97
CA ALA A 360 6.41 12.86 -11.61
C ALA A 360 5.04 13.56 -11.62
N LEU A 361 4.03 12.90 -11.08
CA LEU A 361 2.65 13.39 -11.03
C LEU A 361 2.22 13.64 -9.59
N GLY A 362 1.63 14.80 -9.33
CA GLY A 362 1.06 15.17 -8.04
C GLY A 362 -0.30 15.82 -8.18
N LEU A 363 -1.18 15.60 -7.20
CA LEU A 363 -2.44 16.35 -7.08
C LEU A 363 -2.17 17.73 -6.49
N GLU A 364 -2.93 18.71 -6.94
CA GLU A 364 -2.86 20.06 -6.37
C GLU A 364 -3.24 20.04 -4.88
N GLY A 365 -2.39 20.67 -4.06
CA GLY A 365 -2.62 20.75 -2.61
C GLY A 365 -2.27 19.48 -1.81
N ASP A 366 -1.63 18.47 -2.41
CA ASP A 366 -1.18 17.27 -1.69
C ASP A 366 -0.09 17.63 -0.67
N PRO A 367 -0.33 17.46 0.64
CA PRO A 367 0.63 17.85 1.67
C PRO A 367 1.84 16.91 1.77
N VAL A 368 1.72 15.68 1.27
CA VAL A 368 2.74 14.64 1.36
C VAL A 368 3.69 14.69 0.15
N SER A 369 3.15 15.06 -1.02
CA SER A 369 3.89 15.16 -2.28
C SER A 369 3.73 16.57 -2.87
N PRO A 370 4.43 17.57 -2.32
CA PRO A 370 4.34 18.92 -2.85
C PRO A 370 4.91 18.98 -4.28
N TYR A 371 4.43 19.92 -5.07
CA TYR A 371 4.85 20.04 -6.47
C TYR A 371 6.37 20.28 -6.62
N SER A 372 7.00 20.93 -5.63
CA SER A 372 8.46 21.08 -5.57
C SER A 372 9.21 19.75 -5.57
N ASP A 373 8.69 18.72 -4.90
CA ASP A 373 9.27 17.38 -4.90
C ASP A 373 9.18 16.74 -6.29
N ASN A 374 8.03 16.89 -6.97
CA ASN A 374 7.85 16.42 -8.36
C ASN A 374 8.79 17.14 -9.33
N GLN A 375 8.95 18.47 -9.20
CA GLN A 375 9.89 19.26 -10.00
C GLN A 375 11.35 18.82 -9.75
N LEU A 376 11.68 18.52 -8.50
CA LEU A 376 13.02 18.06 -8.13
C LEU A 376 13.38 16.75 -8.83
N VAL A 377 12.48 15.76 -8.80
CA VAL A 377 12.67 14.47 -9.50
C VAL A 377 12.83 14.69 -11.01
N ALA A 378 11.95 15.48 -11.61
CA ALA A 378 12.00 15.75 -13.04
C ALA A 378 13.29 16.47 -13.46
N LEU A 379 13.77 17.42 -12.65
CA LEU A 379 15.03 18.16 -12.91
C LEU A 379 16.24 17.23 -12.97
N PHE A 380 16.29 16.21 -12.12
CA PHE A 380 17.40 15.25 -12.06
C PHE A 380 17.20 14.00 -12.91
N SER A 381 16.23 14.01 -13.82
CA SER A 381 15.99 12.97 -14.82
C SER A 381 16.22 13.53 -16.24
N GLN A 382 16.84 12.75 -17.14
CA GLN A 382 16.92 13.09 -18.56
C GLN A 382 15.55 12.87 -19.21
N GLY A 383 14.97 13.93 -19.80
CA GLY A 383 13.59 13.86 -20.30
C GLY A 383 12.51 13.82 -19.22
N GLY A 384 12.90 14.13 -17.96
CA GLY A 384 11.97 14.16 -16.84
C GLY A 384 10.87 15.22 -16.97
N GLN A 385 9.67 14.89 -16.54
CA GLN A 385 8.49 15.77 -16.56
C GLN A 385 7.85 15.82 -15.18
N ALA A 386 7.50 17.02 -14.73
CA ALA A 386 6.64 17.21 -13.55
C ALA A 386 5.29 17.74 -14.00
N LYS A 387 4.22 17.06 -13.64
CA LYS A 387 2.86 17.51 -13.95
C LYS A 387 2.02 17.60 -12.68
N LYS A 388 1.28 18.68 -12.58
CA LYS A 388 0.33 18.95 -11.51
C LYS A 388 -1.08 18.70 -12.04
N VAL A 389 -1.76 17.74 -11.45
CA VAL A 389 -3.13 17.41 -11.83
C VAL A 389 -4.07 18.28 -10.99
N LYS A 390 -4.86 19.08 -11.71
CA LYS A 390 -5.95 19.88 -11.14
C LYS A 390 -7.25 19.17 -11.40
N SER A 391 -8.01 18.91 -10.38
CA SER A 391 -9.31 18.25 -10.51
C SER A 391 -10.31 18.81 -9.51
N LYS A 392 -11.59 18.68 -9.83
CA LYS A 392 -12.67 19.10 -8.93
C LYS A 392 -12.87 18.07 -7.80
N THR A 393 -12.55 16.81 -8.04
CA THR A 393 -12.66 15.73 -7.07
C THR A 393 -11.39 14.88 -7.04
N ILE A 394 -11.11 14.23 -5.90
CA ILE A 394 -9.96 13.32 -5.75
C ILE A 394 -10.06 12.14 -6.73
N SER A 395 -11.26 11.59 -6.95
CA SER A 395 -11.48 10.50 -7.91
C SER A 395 -11.11 10.90 -9.32
N GLN A 396 -11.62 12.03 -9.80
CA GLN A 396 -11.29 12.57 -11.12
C GLN A 396 -9.78 12.83 -11.26
N GLY A 397 -9.14 13.37 -10.21
CA GLY A 397 -7.70 13.60 -10.21
C GLY A 397 -6.89 12.31 -10.28
N TYR A 398 -7.37 11.26 -9.63
CA TYR A 398 -6.73 9.95 -9.66
C TYR A 398 -6.83 9.32 -11.05
N GLU A 399 -8.01 9.31 -11.68
CA GLU A 399 -8.22 8.79 -13.04
C GLU A 399 -7.39 9.55 -14.07
N GLN A 400 -7.43 10.89 -14.04
CA GLN A 400 -6.62 11.72 -14.92
C GLN A 400 -5.12 11.47 -14.75
N SER A 401 -4.67 11.26 -13.50
CA SER A 401 -3.26 10.95 -13.23
C SER A 401 -2.86 9.61 -13.83
N LEU A 402 -3.74 8.59 -13.74
CA LEU A 402 -3.48 7.28 -14.33
C LEU A 402 -3.47 7.32 -15.86
N ASP A 403 -4.44 7.99 -16.48
CA ASP A 403 -4.47 8.13 -17.93
C ASP A 403 -3.20 8.81 -18.46
N LEU A 404 -2.79 9.90 -17.82
CA LEU A 404 -1.54 10.59 -18.16
C LEU A 404 -0.32 9.69 -17.97
N ALA A 405 -0.28 8.95 -16.86
CA ALA A 405 0.82 8.06 -16.51
C ALA A 405 0.97 6.93 -17.52
N ILE A 406 -0.14 6.24 -17.83
CA ILE A 406 -0.13 5.04 -18.65
C ILE A 406 0.11 5.39 -20.12
N ASN A 407 -0.51 6.46 -20.66
CA ASN A 407 -0.25 6.89 -22.03
C ASN A 407 1.22 7.30 -22.21
N TRP A 408 1.77 8.09 -21.28
CA TRP A 408 3.16 8.48 -21.34
C TRP A 408 4.12 7.27 -21.23
N LEU A 409 3.79 6.32 -20.35
CA LEU A 409 4.62 5.13 -20.16
C LEU A 409 4.60 4.21 -21.39
N GLU A 410 3.44 4.03 -22.02
CA GLU A 410 3.29 3.30 -23.28
C GLU A 410 4.18 3.91 -24.37
N ASP A 411 4.13 5.23 -24.54
CA ASP A 411 4.99 5.94 -25.51
C ASP A 411 6.48 5.69 -25.25
N GLU A 412 6.92 5.70 -23.98
CA GLU A 412 8.32 5.48 -23.63
C GLU A 412 8.77 4.01 -23.80
N LEU A 413 7.87 3.06 -23.57
CA LEU A 413 8.17 1.62 -23.75
C LEU A 413 8.15 1.18 -25.23
N CYS A 414 7.50 1.96 -26.09
CA CYS A 414 7.44 1.68 -27.54
C CYS A 414 8.60 2.32 -28.34
N LYS A 415 9.36 3.23 -27.72
CA LYS A 415 10.59 3.79 -28.29
C LYS A 415 11.74 2.75 -28.27
#